data_4330957d32664f844e994581cdc673ff
#
_entry.id   4330957d32664f844e994581cdc673ff
#
_cell.length_a   1.000
_cell.length_b   1.000
_cell.length_c   1.000
_cell.angle_alpha   90.00
_cell.angle_beta   90.00
_cell.angle_gamma   90.00
#
_symmetry.space_group_name_H-M   'P 1'
#
loop_
_entity.id
_entity.type
_entity.pdbx_description
1 polymer ?
#
loop_
_entity_poly.entity_id
_entity_poly.type
_entity_poly.pdbx_seq_one_letter_code
_entity_poly.pdbx_strand_id
1 'polypeptide(L)'
;MALSLANKKGTLTPSKYRNLLSELESIPQKVKRVLDENDKIKYISSQYQSATNALYLGRGSSFPVALEGALKLKEISYIHAEGYPAAEMKHGPIALIDEEMPVFVIATKGTSYEKVVSNIQEVKARKGKIIAI
;
A
#
# COMPACT_ATOMS: atom_id res chain seq x y z
N MET A 1 15.96 0.80 17.79
CA MET A 1 15.92 -0.21 18.88
C MET A 1 16.04 -1.64 18.37
N ALA A 2 15.15 -2.16 17.50
CA ALA A 2 15.18 -3.56 17.05
C ALA A 2 16.53 -4.00 16.46
N LEU A 3 17.11 -3.21 15.54
CA LEU A 3 18.43 -3.49 14.94
C LEU A 3 19.57 -3.54 15.99
N SER A 4 19.58 -2.59 16.93
CA SER A 4 20.60 -2.56 17.99
C SER A 4 20.48 -3.78 18.89
N LEU A 5 19.26 -4.20 19.21
CA LEU A 5 19.00 -5.38 20.02
C LEU A 5 19.41 -6.68 19.30
N ALA A 6 19.05 -6.79 18.01
CA ALA A 6 19.40 -7.94 17.17
C ALA A 6 20.93 -8.07 17.02
N ASN A 7 21.64 -6.94 16.85
CA ASN A 7 23.09 -6.92 16.78
C ASN A 7 23.73 -7.37 18.11
N LYS A 8 23.26 -6.84 19.25
CA LYS A 8 23.74 -7.25 20.57
C LYS A 8 23.50 -8.74 20.88
N LYS A 9 22.38 -9.29 20.39
CA LYS A 9 22.04 -10.71 20.56
C LYS A 9 22.73 -11.62 19.54
N GLY A 10 23.50 -11.09 18.60
CA GLY A 10 24.14 -11.90 17.56
C GLY A 10 23.19 -12.58 16.58
N THR A 11 21.94 -12.13 16.48
CA THR A 11 20.93 -12.74 15.58
C THR A 11 21.04 -12.25 14.13
N LEU A 12 21.90 -11.26 13.86
CA LEU A 12 22.20 -10.74 12.53
C LEU A 12 23.69 -10.92 12.21
N THR A 13 23.97 -11.30 10.96
CA THR A 13 25.35 -11.23 10.47
C THR A 13 25.81 -9.77 10.35
N PRO A 14 27.12 -9.47 10.48
CA PRO A 14 27.62 -8.10 10.34
C PRO A 14 27.27 -7.43 9.00
N SER A 15 27.24 -8.20 7.90
CA SER A 15 26.85 -7.70 6.59
C SER A 15 25.37 -7.33 6.54
N LYS A 16 24.49 -8.19 7.05
CA LYS A 16 23.06 -7.93 7.11
C LYS A 16 22.72 -6.72 7.99
N TYR A 17 23.42 -6.58 9.12
CA TYR A 17 23.28 -5.42 10.00
C TYR A 17 23.64 -4.12 9.28
N ARG A 18 24.80 -4.06 8.60
CA ARG A 18 25.23 -2.87 7.84
C ARG A 18 24.22 -2.53 6.72
N ASN A 19 23.76 -3.53 5.97
CA ASN A 19 22.78 -3.29 4.91
C ASN A 19 21.48 -2.70 5.45
N LEU A 20 20.96 -3.22 6.57
CA LEU A 20 19.76 -2.68 7.20
C LEU A 20 19.95 -1.26 7.75
N LEU A 21 21.12 -0.92 8.25
CA LEU A 21 21.46 0.45 8.67
C LEU A 21 21.48 1.38 7.46
N SER A 22 22.15 1.01 6.37
CA SER A 22 22.21 1.81 5.15
C SER A 22 20.80 2.04 4.56
N GLU A 23 19.94 1.01 4.58
CA GLU A 23 18.53 1.16 4.17
C GLU A 23 17.79 2.15 5.08
N LEU A 24 17.99 2.09 6.38
CA LEU A 24 17.38 3.02 7.34
C LEU A 24 17.86 4.47 7.11
N GLU A 25 19.15 4.66 6.86
CA GLU A 25 19.74 5.96 6.55
C GLU A 25 19.22 6.55 5.22
N SER A 26 18.80 5.70 4.30
CA SER A 26 18.26 6.12 2.99
C SER A 26 16.78 6.56 3.04
N ILE A 27 16.07 6.33 4.15
CA ILE A 27 14.64 6.65 4.28
C ILE A 27 14.32 8.13 4.01
N PRO A 28 15.06 9.12 4.55
CA PRO A 28 14.77 10.53 4.29
C PRO A 28 14.75 10.88 2.80
N GLN A 29 15.71 10.37 2.03
CA GLN A 29 15.78 10.58 0.59
C GLN A 29 14.65 9.87 -0.16
N LYS A 30 14.23 8.68 0.31
CA LYS A 30 13.09 7.96 -0.25
C LYS A 30 11.79 8.72 -0.02
N VAL A 31 11.59 9.24 1.21
CA VAL A 31 10.42 10.08 1.54
C VAL A 31 10.42 11.35 0.68
N LYS A 32 11.57 12.04 0.55
CA LYS A 32 11.67 13.22 -0.30
C LYS A 32 11.22 12.93 -1.73
N ARG A 33 11.68 11.84 -2.34
CA ARG A 33 11.27 11.44 -3.70
C ARG A 33 9.76 11.23 -3.83
N VAL A 34 9.11 10.65 -2.80
CA VAL A 34 7.65 10.49 -2.80
C VAL A 34 6.96 11.85 -2.72
N LEU A 35 7.48 12.79 -1.92
CA LEU A 35 6.94 14.14 -1.81
C LEU A 35 7.12 14.95 -3.11
N ASP A 36 8.18 14.68 -3.87
CA ASP A 36 8.43 15.32 -5.17
C ASP A 36 7.41 14.87 -6.26
N GLU A 37 6.67 13.76 -6.05
CA GLU A 37 5.59 13.27 -6.92
C GLU A 37 4.22 13.97 -6.68
N ASN A 38 4.19 15.07 -5.93
CA ASN A 38 2.97 15.74 -5.49
C ASN A 38 2.02 16.12 -6.65
N ASP A 39 2.54 16.59 -7.78
CA ASP A 39 1.70 16.96 -8.91
C ASP A 39 1.01 15.77 -9.58
N LYS A 40 1.70 14.62 -9.62
CA LYS A 40 1.12 13.36 -10.08
C LYS A 40 0.02 12.87 -9.14
N ILE A 41 0.25 12.99 -7.82
CA ILE A 41 -0.75 12.61 -6.82
C ILE A 41 -1.97 13.51 -6.92
N LYS A 42 -1.80 14.82 -7.09
CA LYS A 42 -2.88 15.78 -7.33
C LYS A 42 -3.69 15.43 -8.59
N TYR A 43 -3.00 15.10 -9.69
CA TYR A 43 -3.67 14.68 -10.92
C TYR A 43 -4.51 13.42 -10.69
N ILE A 44 -3.96 12.39 -10.05
CA ILE A 44 -4.72 11.17 -9.71
C ILE A 44 -5.92 11.52 -8.83
N SER A 45 -5.72 12.30 -7.77
CA SER A 45 -6.80 12.70 -6.85
C SER A 45 -7.93 13.44 -7.55
N SER A 46 -7.62 14.29 -8.54
CA SER A 46 -8.63 15.02 -9.30
C SER A 46 -9.55 14.10 -10.11
N GLN A 47 -9.09 12.91 -10.49
CA GLN A 47 -9.90 11.92 -11.22
C GLN A 47 -10.93 11.23 -10.32
N TYR A 48 -10.76 11.31 -9.00
CA TYR A 48 -11.58 10.59 -8.02
C TYR A 48 -12.24 11.52 -6.99
N GLN A 49 -12.27 12.82 -7.26
CA GLN A 49 -12.84 13.80 -6.32
C GLN A 49 -14.34 13.59 -6.03
N SER A 50 -15.06 12.92 -6.92
CA SER A 50 -16.48 12.58 -6.75
C SER A 50 -16.70 11.18 -6.15
N ALA A 51 -15.64 10.42 -5.87
CA ALA A 51 -15.78 9.10 -5.28
C ALA A 51 -16.32 9.20 -3.85
N THR A 52 -17.29 8.36 -3.52
CA THR A 52 -17.87 8.26 -2.17
C THR A 52 -17.31 7.10 -1.37
N ASN A 53 -16.71 6.13 -2.07
CA ASN A 53 -16.12 4.93 -1.48
C ASN A 53 -14.72 4.70 -2.05
N ALA A 54 -13.87 4.03 -1.30
CA ALA A 54 -12.54 3.62 -1.73
C ALA A 54 -12.12 2.32 -1.05
N LEU A 55 -11.41 1.48 -1.76
CA LEU A 55 -10.87 0.24 -1.22
C LEU A 55 -9.35 0.28 -1.21
N TYR A 56 -8.74 -0.13 -0.11
CA TYR A 56 -7.29 -0.26 0.03
C TYR A 56 -6.93 -1.74 0.20
N LEU A 57 -6.10 -2.25 -0.68
CA LEU A 57 -5.68 -3.65 -0.68
C LEU A 57 -4.19 -3.78 -0.38
N GLY A 58 -3.88 -4.61 0.58
CA GLY A 58 -2.50 -4.97 0.94
C GLY A 58 -2.37 -6.46 1.22
N ARG A 59 -1.19 -7.01 0.97
CA ARG A 59 -0.90 -8.43 1.25
C ARG A 59 0.27 -8.55 2.20
N GLY A 60 0.18 -9.47 3.18
CA GLY A 60 1.22 -9.65 4.19
C GLY A 60 1.50 -8.35 4.95
N SER A 61 2.76 -7.91 5.01
CA SER A 61 3.17 -6.66 5.67
C SER A 61 2.59 -5.39 5.06
N SER A 62 2.08 -5.44 3.84
CA SER A 62 1.43 -4.29 3.19
C SER A 62 -0.03 -4.12 3.63
N PHE A 63 -0.64 -5.11 4.27
CA PHE A 63 -2.02 -4.98 4.77
C PHE A 63 -2.18 -3.91 5.87
N PRO A 64 -1.35 -3.87 6.93
CA PRO A 64 -1.40 -2.76 7.88
C PRO A 64 -1.21 -1.38 7.25
N VAL A 65 -0.41 -1.28 6.19
CA VAL A 65 -0.23 -0.03 5.44
C VAL A 65 -1.51 0.35 4.68
N ALA A 66 -2.22 -0.64 4.12
CA ALA A 66 -3.52 -0.42 3.48
C ALA A 66 -4.57 0.08 4.49
N LEU A 67 -4.60 -0.48 5.70
CA LEU A 67 -5.46 -0.01 6.79
C LEU A 67 -5.18 1.45 7.15
N GLU A 68 -3.91 1.82 7.28
CA GLU A 68 -3.50 3.19 7.59
C GLU A 68 -3.88 4.15 6.46
N GLY A 69 -3.68 3.76 5.19
CA GLY A 69 -4.09 4.54 4.03
C GLY A 69 -5.59 4.80 4.01
N ALA A 70 -6.41 3.78 4.25
CA ALA A 70 -7.86 3.90 4.34
C ALA A 70 -8.29 4.82 5.50
N LEU A 71 -7.64 4.69 6.66
CA LEU A 71 -7.88 5.55 7.82
C LEU A 71 -7.59 7.02 7.48
N LYS A 72 -6.44 7.31 6.89
CA LYS A 72 -6.06 8.69 6.52
C LYS A 72 -7.02 9.29 5.49
N LEU A 73 -7.47 8.51 4.51
CA LEU A 73 -8.46 9.00 3.55
C LEU A 73 -9.78 9.35 4.24
N LYS A 74 -10.27 8.51 5.14
CA LYS A 74 -11.49 8.79 5.93
C LYS A 74 -11.37 10.07 6.76
N GLU A 75 -10.26 10.23 7.47
CA GLU A 75 -10.04 11.38 8.35
C GLU A 75 -10.00 12.72 7.60
N ILE A 76 -9.46 12.73 6.38
CA ILE A 76 -9.21 13.95 5.62
C ILE A 76 -10.40 14.32 4.72
N SER A 77 -11.02 13.32 4.07
CA SER A 77 -11.98 13.55 3.00
C SER A 77 -13.43 13.17 3.33
N TYR A 78 -13.65 12.45 4.43
CA TYR A 78 -14.93 11.84 4.78
C TYR A 78 -15.44 10.79 3.78
N ILE A 79 -14.61 10.39 2.81
CA ILE A 79 -14.90 9.27 1.90
C ILE A 79 -14.89 7.98 2.72
N HIS A 80 -15.90 7.12 2.50
CA HIS A 80 -15.91 5.79 3.11
C HIS A 80 -14.79 4.93 2.49
N ALA A 81 -13.73 4.72 3.25
CA ALA A 81 -12.57 3.96 2.79
C ALA A 81 -12.30 2.77 3.72
N GLU A 82 -12.07 1.60 3.15
CA GLU A 82 -11.78 0.39 3.90
C GLU A 82 -10.50 -0.30 3.41
N GLY A 83 -9.74 -0.82 4.37
CA GLY A 83 -8.56 -1.63 4.10
C GLY A 83 -8.87 -3.11 4.24
N TYR A 84 -8.49 -3.92 3.23
CA TYR A 84 -8.67 -5.37 3.28
C TYR A 84 -7.38 -6.12 2.95
N PRO A 85 -7.19 -7.31 3.54
CA PRO A 85 -6.18 -8.23 3.04
C PRO A 85 -6.53 -8.62 1.60
N ALA A 86 -5.62 -8.37 0.66
CA ALA A 86 -5.89 -8.64 -0.75
C ALA A 86 -6.23 -10.13 -1.00
N ALA A 87 -5.75 -11.04 -0.15
CA ALA A 87 -6.08 -12.46 -0.22
C ALA A 87 -7.56 -12.74 0.07
N GLU A 88 -8.18 -11.93 0.95
CA GLU A 88 -9.55 -12.10 1.42
C GLU A 88 -10.58 -11.34 0.58
N MET A 89 -10.12 -10.54 -0.38
CA MET A 89 -10.98 -9.72 -1.24
C MET A 89 -12.11 -10.52 -1.88
N LYS A 90 -11.85 -11.79 -2.26
CA LYS A 90 -12.84 -12.67 -2.91
C LYS A 90 -13.99 -13.11 -1.99
N HIS A 91 -13.81 -13.01 -0.69
CA HIS A 91 -14.78 -13.48 0.31
C HIS A 91 -15.83 -12.42 0.68
N GLY A 92 -16.03 -11.42 -0.18
CA GLY A 92 -17.06 -10.39 0.01
C GLY A 92 -16.71 -9.07 -0.63
N PRO A 93 -15.62 -8.40 -0.24
CA PRO A 93 -15.30 -7.03 -0.71
C PRO A 93 -15.26 -6.85 -2.23
N ILE A 94 -14.89 -7.89 -2.96
CA ILE A 94 -14.88 -7.87 -4.43
C ILE A 94 -16.26 -7.56 -5.04
N ALA A 95 -17.34 -7.84 -4.32
CA ALA A 95 -18.71 -7.55 -4.78
C ALA A 95 -19.01 -6.04 -4.80
N LEU A 96 -18.30 -5.25 -4.02
CA LEU A 96 -18.44 -3.80 -3.94
C LEU A 96 -17.67 -3.06 -5.05
N ILE A 97 -16.78 -3.76 -5.77
CA ILE A 97 -15.95 -3.15 -6.80
C ILE A 97 -16.77 -2.91 -8.06
N ASP A 98 -16.81 -1.66 -8.48
CA ASP A 98 -17.45 -1.17 -9.70
C ASP A 98 -16.56 -0.17 -10.45
N GLU A 99 -17.11 0.47 -11.49
CA GLU A 99 -16.42 1.42 -12.34
C GLU A 99 -16.17 2.79 -11.65
N GLU A 100 -16.83 3.08 -10.54
CA GLU A 100 -16.75 4.35 -9.81
C GLU A 100 -15.80 4.28 -8.61
N MET A 101 -15.59 3.08 -8.05
CA MET A 101 -14.77 2.89 -6.86
C MET A 101 -13.28 2.85 -7.17
N PRO A 102 -12.46 3.78 -6.66
CA PRO A 102 -11.01 3.67 -6.70
C PRO A 102 -10.53 2.55 -5.76
N VAL A 103 -9.65 1.70 -6.29
CA VAL A 103 -9.02 0.60 -5.54
C VAL A 103 -7.53 0.84 -5.47
N PHE A 104 -7.05 1.21 -4.29
CA PHE A 104 -5.63 1.38 -4.00
C PHE A 104 -5.00 0.03 -3.70
N VAL A 105 -3.96 -0.33 -4.42
CA VAL A 105 -3.26 -1.61 -4.22
C VAL A 105 -1.80 -1.37 -3.89
N ILE A 106 -1.37 -1.82 -2.71
CA ILE A 106 0.03 -1.74 -2.31
C ILE A 106 0.79 -2.90 -2.92
N ALA A 107 1.49 -2.61 -4.04
CA ALA A 107 2.13 -3.59 -4.91
C ALA A 107 3.66 -3.54 -4.84
N THR A 108 4.21 -3.46 -3.62
CA THR A 108 5.65 -3.43 -3.41
C THR A 108 6.31 -4.73 -3.86
N LYS A 109 7.50 -4.61 -4.47
CA LYS A 109 8.32 -5.78 -4.85
C LYS A 109 8.72 -6.60 -3.62
N GLY A 110 8.48 -7.89 -3.67
CA GLY A 110 8.77 -8.80 -2.56
C GLY A 110 8.18 -10.20 -2.80
N THR A 111 8.19 -11.06 -1.79
CA THR A 111 7.75 -12.46 -1.89
C THR A 111 6.28 -12.65 -2.26
N SER A 112 5.44 -11.64 -2.04
CA SER A 112 4.01 -11.68 -2.36
C SER A 112 3.63 -10.92 -3.63
N TYR A 113 4.60 -10.36 -4.36
CA TYR A 113 4.35 -9.48 -5.52
C TYR A 113 3.47 -10.15 -6.59
N GLU A 114 3.82 -11.37 -7.03
CA GLU A 114 3.06 -12.11 -8.03
C GLU A 114 1.60 -12.33 -7.61
N LYS A 115 1.37 -12.59 -6.33
CA LYS A 115 0.03 -12.75 -5.78
C LYS A 115 -0.74 -11.44 -5.74
N VAL A 116 -0.07 -10.32 -5.50
CA VAL A 116 -0.68 -8.98 -5.57
C VAL A 116 -1.06 -8.65 -7.01
N VAL A 117 -0.19 -8.94 -7.98
CA VAL A 117 -0.48 -8.78 -9.41
C VAL A 117 -1.73 -9.59 -9.81
N SER A 118 -1.85 -10.83 -9.34
CA SER A 118 -3.07 -11.63 -9.55
C SER A 118 -4.32 -10.94 -8.97
N ASN A 119 -4.26 -10.39 -7.75
CA ASN A 119 -5.37 -9.64 -7.18
C ASN A 119 -5.72 -8.39 -8.00
N ILE A 120 -4.72 -7.68 -8.54
CA ILE A 120 -4.93 -6.55 -9.45
C ILE A 120 -5.73 -6.99 -10.69
N GLN A 121 -5.41 -8.14 -11.29
CA GLN A 121 -6.16 -8.65 -12.45
C GLN A 121 -7.61 -8.99 -12.10
N GLU A 122 -7.86 -9.47 -10.89
CA GLU A 122 -9.21 -9.76 -10.40
C GLU A 122 -10.05 -8.47 -10.24
N VAL A 123 -9.46 -7.42 -9.68
CA VAL A 123 -10.09 -6.08 -9.59
C VAL A 123 -10.38 -5.54 -11.00
N LYS A 124 -9.41 -5.66 -11.91
CA LYS A 124 -9.55 -5.21 -13.29
C LYS A 124 -10.67 -5.95 -14.03
N ALA A 125 -10.83 -7.26 -13.81
CA ALA A 125 -11.91 -8.04 -14.39
C ALA A 125 -13.30 -7.56 -13.95
N ARG A 126 -13.41 -6.87 -12.82
CA ARG A 126 -14.60 -6.19 -12.31
C ARG A 126 -14.71 -4.72 -12.75
N LYS A 127 -13.84 -4.28 -13.67
CA LYS A 127 -13.73 -2.90 -14.15
C LYS A 127 -13.35 -1.87 -13.06
N GLY A 128 -12.90 -2.32 -11.89
CA GLY A 128 -12.43 -1.44 -10.82
C GLY A 128 -11.28 -0.55 -11.27
N LYS A 129 -11.28 0.69 -10.82
CA LYS A 129 -10.24 1.68 -11.12
C LYS A 129 -9.06 1.50 -10.18
N ILE A 130 -7.94 1.01 -10.69
CA ILE A 130 -6.78 0.61 -9.91
C ILE A 130 -5.77 1.74 -9.82
N ILE A 131 -5.36 2.03 -8.58
CA ILE A 131 -4.22 2.89 -8.26
C ILE A 131 -3.18 2.00 -7.58
N ALA A 132 -2.13 1.62 -8.32
CA ALA A 132 -1.06 0.78 -7.78
C ALA A 132 0.07 1.65 -7.21
N ILE A 133 0.53 1.28 -6.00
CA ILE A 133 1.58 1.95 -5.24
C ILE A 133 2.75 0.99 -5.03
#